data_35d898fa844710ed9239353974ef8725
#
_entry.id   35d898fa844710ed9239353974ef8725
#
_cell.length_a   1.000
_cell.length_b   1.000
_cell.length_c   1.000
_cell.angle_alpha   90.00
_cell.angle_beta   90.00
_cell.angle_gamma   90.00
#
_symmetry.space_group_name_H-M   'P 1'
#
loop_
_entity.id
_entity.type
_entity.pdbx_description
1 polymer ?
#
loop_
_entity_poly.entity_id
_entity_poly.type
_entity_poly.pdbx_seq_one_letter_code
_entity_poly.pdbx_strand_id
1 'polypeptide(L)'
;MGEILAPKGVCFFAYNNDQLDYVKMALTAGKYAKKNLHLPVCLITDEGSESWLTESQPLKLIKEVFDYIVITNDKLKENRRRHFDSPWSEFAAQFNNSNKHKIYQYSPFEQTLLLDIDYIVKTDALLKYFDSTHPVCMFDNALTIRNELPLLPERFLYDAGIKMWWSTVVYFDRSDWSKLFFDTWAHVADNYEFYQYLYNFPSKLFRTDYCVSIAVHILGGMQETQVSLGNFDDTPIVNMSQKDDIIEANDINEWIMIAHDQKEEWKNILVKVGKQDIHVMNKRAFERVIPKLMETLNG
;
A
#
# COMPACT_ATOMS: atom_id res chain seq x y z
N MET A 1 13.03 -19.01 3.55
CA MET A 1 12.74 -17.92 4.50
C MET A 1 14.02 -17.12 4.65
N GLY A 2 13.99 -15.81 4.46
CA GLY A 2 15.15 -14.94 4.69
C GLY A 2 15.62 -14.99 6.14
N GLU A 3 16.86 -14.56 6.37
CA GLU A 3 17.39 -14.38 7.74
C GLU A 3 16.64 -13.25 8.46
N ILE A 4 16.28 -13.49 9.73
CA ILE A 4 15.69 -12.44 10.58
C ILE A 4 16.82 -11.58 11.13
N LEU A 5 16.77 -10.28 10.83
CA LEU A 5 17.82 -9.33 11.16
C LEU A 5 17.41 -8.35 12.28
N ALA A 6 16.10 -8.15 12.49
CA ALA A 6 15.58 -7.27 13.52
C ALA A 6 14.19 -7.69 14.01
N PRO A 7 13.80 -7.32 15.26
CA PRO A 7 12.52 -7.76 15.85
C PRO A 7 11.29 -7.07 15.20
N LYS A 8 11.40 -5.81 14.82
CA LYS A 8 10.27 -5.03 14.26
C LYS A 8 10.77 -4.19 13.09
N GLY A 9 9.94 -3.99 12.08
CA GLY A 9 10.30 -3.09 10.98
C GLY A 9 9.21 -2.88 9.95
N VAL A 10 9.52 -2.02 8.98
CA VAL A 10 8.64 -1.61 7.87
C VAL A 10 9.22 -2.11 6.56
N CYS A 11 8.38 -2.68 5.71
CA CYS A 11 8.76 -3.13 4.37
C CYS A 11 7.96 -2.41 3.29
N PHE A 12 8.64 -2.13 2.17
CA PHE A 12 8.03 -1.61 0.94
C PHE A 12 8.43 -2.49 -0.24
N PHE A 13 7.47 -2.74 -1.15
CA PHE A 13 7.79 -3.24 -2.48
C PHE A 13 7.81 -2.08 -3.47
N ALA A 14 8.89 -1.91 -4.23
CA ALA A 14 8.98 -0.91 -5.27
C ALA A 14 9.70 -1.45 -6.52
N TYR A 15 9.01 -1.45 -7.64
CA TYR A 15 9.54 -1.85 -8.93
C TYR A 15 9.24 -0.76 -9.95
N ASN A 16 10.27 -0.11 -10.47
CA ASN A 16 10.12 0.95 -11.47
C ASN A 16 9.51 0.42 -12.77
N ASN A 17 8.84 1.28 -13.48
CA ASN A 17 8.40 1.05 -14.85
C ASN A 17 8.79 2.25 -15.75
N ASP A 18 8.37 2.20 -17.00
CA ASP A 18 8.65 3.22 -18.01
C ASP A 18 7.98 4.58 -17.76
N GLN A 19 7.03 4.66 -16.83
CA GLN A 19 6.19 5.83 -16.60
C GLN A 19 6.33 6.44 -15.20
N LEU A 20 6.67 5.64 -14.19
CA LEU A 20 6.62 6.02 -12.78
C LEU A 20 7.88 5.57 -12.04
N ASP A 21 8.43 6.45 -11.23
CA ASP A 21 9.57 6.18 -10.35
C ASP A 21 9.12 5.70 -8.96
N TYR A 22 8.78 4.40 -8.88
CA TYR A 22 8.31 3.79 -7.65
C TYR A 22 9.36 3.73 -6.54
N VAL A 23 10.66 3.59 -6.88
CA VAL A 23 11.71 3.58 -5.85
C VAL A 23 11.93 4.95 -5.23
N LYS A 24 11.72 6.04 -5.98
CA LYS A 24 11.72 7.39 -5.45
C LYS A 24 10.53 7.67 -4.54
N MET A 25 9.34 7.13 -4.88
CA MET A 25 8.18 7.17 -4.00
C MET A 25 8.45 6.38 -2.72
N ALA A 26 9.04 5.17 -2.82
CA ALA A 26 9.43 4.35 -1.67
C ALA A 26 10.44 5.05 -0.77
N LEU A 27 11.41 5.75 -1.35
CA LEU A 27 12.39 6.55 -0.59
C LEU A 27 11.70 7.63 0.25
N THR A 28 10.71 8.31 -0.33
CA THR A 28 9.93 9.34 0.35
C THR A 28 9.05 8.75 1.44
N ALA A 29 8.27 7.71 1.13
CA ALA A 29 7.42 7.02 2.10
C ALA A 29 8.24 6.39 3.23
N GLY A 30 9.38 5.79 2.91
CA GLY A 30 10.32 5.22 3.87
C GLY A 30 10.88 6.26 4.84
N LYS A 31 11.18 7.47 4.33
CA LYS A 31 11.64 8.58 5.18
C LYS A 31 10.55 9.04 6.16
N TYR A 32 9.29 9.12 5.70
CA TYR A 32 8.15 9.38 6.58
C TYR A 32 7.96 8.29 7.63
N ALA A 33 7.99 7.01 7.22
CA ALA A 33 7.88 5.88 8.13
C ALA A 33 8.99 5.89 9.19
N LYS A 34 10.24 6.09 8.79
CA LYS A 34 11.38 6.16 9.70
C LYS A 34 11.28 7.31 10.70
N LYS A 35 10.82 8.49 10.24
CA LYS A 35 10.64 9.68 11.08
C LYS A 35 9.53 9.52 12.12
N ASN A 36 8.40 8.89 11.75
CA ASN A 36 7.22 8.84 12.61
C ASN A 36 7.07 7.53 13.38
N LEU A 37 7.62 6.42 12.88
CA LEU A 37 7.57 5.12 13.57
C LEU A 37 8.89 4.78 14.29
N HIS A 38 10.00 5.41 13.96
CA HIS A 38 11.33 5.12 14.52
C HIS A 38 11.75 3.64 14.36
N LEU A 39 11.33 3.00 13.27
CA LEU A 39 11.59 1.60 12.95
C LEU A 39 12.59 1.46 11.80
N PRO A 40 13.34 0.36 11.72
CA PRO A 40 14.12 0.03 10.54
C PRO A 40 13.22 -0.21 9.34
N VAL A 41 13.73 0.19 8.17
CA VAL A 41 12.99 0.16 6.89
C VAL A 41 13.70 -0.74 5.89
N CYS A 42 12.95 -1.64 5.26
CA CYS A 42 13.41 -2.53 4.22
C CYS A 42 12.75 -2.19 2.88
N LEU A 43 13.56 -2.02 1.84
CA LEU A 43 13.10 -1.96 0.46
C LEU A 43 13.22 -3.33 -0.19
N ILE A 44 12.17 -3.82 -0.83
CA ILE A 44 12.15 -5.03 -1.64
C ILE A 44 11.97 -4.60 -3.09
N THR A 45 12.91 -4.94 -3.96
CA THR A 45 12.97 -4.42 -5.33
C THR A 45 13.67 -5.40 -6.28
N ASP A 46 13.76 -5.08 -7.57
CA ASP A 46 14.56 -5.79 -8.55
C ASP A 46 15.91 -5.08 -8.82
N GLU A 47 16.84 -5.77 -9.51
CA GLU A 47 18.15 -5.23 -9.84
C GLU A 47 18.07 -3.94 -10.66
N GLY A 48 17.12 -3.84 -11.62
CA GLY A 48 16.96 -2.67 -12.46
C GLY A 48 16.51 -1.45 -11.68
N SER A 49 15.56 -1.63 -10.79
CA SER A 49 15.04 -0.55 -9.92
C SER A 49 16.08 -0.12 -8.87
N GLU A 50 16.86 -1.07 -8.33
CA GLU A 50 17.96 -0.78 -7.40
C GLU A 50 19.08 0.01 -8.08
N SER A 51 19.49 -0.40 -9.28
CA SER A 51 20.48 0.33 -10.07
C SER A 51 20.02 1.76 -10.37
N TRP A 52 18.75 1.94 -10.78
CA TRP A 52 18.16 3.25 -10.97
C TRP A 52 18.20 4.10 -9.70
N LEU A 53 17.86 3.53 -8.55
CA LEU A 53 17.87 4.22 -7.26
C LEU A 53 19.27 4.71 -6.92
N THR A 54 20.28 3.86 -7.07
CA THR A 54 21.69 4.17 -6.74
C THR A 54 22.32 5.17 -7.70
N GLU A 55 21.87 5.21 -8.96
CA GLU A 55 22.32 6.20 -9.96
C GLU A 55 21.63 7.55 -9.78
N SER A 56 20.35 7.56 -9.37
CA SER A 56 19.52 8.77 -9.32
C SER A 56 19.54 9.49 -7.97
N GLN A 57 19.91 8.79 -6.87
CA GLN A 57 19.87 9.33 -5.51
C GLN A 57 21.22 9.21 -4.79
N PRO A 58 21.57 10.16 -3.91
CA PRO A 58 22.78 10.06 -3.12
C PRO A 58 22.79 8.82 -2.22
N LEU A 59 23.86 8.03 -2.24
CA LEU A 59 24.02 6.84 -1.39
C LEU A 59 23.82 7.13 0.10
N LYS A 60 24.19 8.32 0.57
CA LYS A 60 23.95 8.73 1.96
C LYS A 60 22.47 8.76 2.27
N LEU A 61 21.63 9.31 1.39
CA LEU A 61 20.20 9.39 1.55
C LEU A 61 19.56 8.00 1.51
N ILE A 62 19.99 7.14 0.58
CA ILE A 62 19.49 5.75 0.50
C ILE A 62 19.75 5.01 1.81
N LYS A 63 20.99 5.09 2.35
CA LYS A 63 21.36 4.44 3.62
C LYS A 63 20.72 5.08 4.86
N GLU A 64 20.37 6.35 4.79
CA GLU A 64 19.62 7.02 5.85
C GLU A 64 18.19 6.47 5.96
N VAL A 65 17.57 6.13 4.82
CA VAL A 65 16.17 5.68 4.76
C VAL A 65 16.06 4.16 4.86
N PHE A 66 16.81 3.42 4.05
CA PHE A 66 16.72 1.96 4.01
C PHE A 66 17.85 1.30 4.79
N ASP A 67 17.49 0.61 5.88
CA ASP A 67 18.43 -0.20 6.65
C ASP A 67 18.74 -1.51 5.94
N TYR A 68 17.78 -2.01 5.14
CA TYR A 68 17.91 -3.24 4.35
C TYR A 68 17.36 -3.03 2.94
N ILE A 69 18.02 -3.63 1.96
CA ILE A 69 17.54 -3.74 0.57
C ILE A 69 17.58 -5.22 0.19
N VAL A 70 16.43 -5.76 -0.19
CA VAL A 70 16.28 -7.14 -0.64
C VAL A 70 16.02 -7.13 -2.15
N ILE A 71 16.96 -7.69 -2.91
CA ILE A 71 16.82 -7.83 -4.35
C ILE A 71 16.09 -9.14 -4.68
N THR A 72 15.05 -9.05 -5.49
CA THR A 72 14.25 -10.20 -5.92
C THR A 72 14.34 -10.39 -7.43
N ASN A 73 14.37 -11.65 -7.86
CA ASN A 73 14.34 -12.03 -9.28
C ASN A 73 12.99 -12.66 -9.65
N ASP A 74 11.93 -12.23 -9.00
CA ASP A 74 10.59 -12.74 -9.25
C ASP A 74 10.12 -12.39 -10.66
N LYS A 75 9.58 -13.41 -11.36
CA LYS A 75 8.81 -13.15 -12.57
C LYS A 75 7.46 -12.56 -12.18
N LEU A 76 7.31 -11.27 -12.39
CA LEU A 76 6.05 -10.57 -12.14
C LEU A 76 5.07 -10.88 -13.27
N LYS A 77 3.80 -11.08 -12.94
CA LYS A 77 2.74 -11.20 -13.94
C LYS A 77 2.60 -9.86 -14.67
N GLU A 78 2.51 -9.89 -15.99
CA GLU A 78 2.19 -8.69 -16.76
C GLU A 78 0.82 -8.17 -16.33
N ASN A 79 0.81 -6.99 -15.79
CA ASN A 79 -0.40 -6.32 -15.33
C ASN A 79 -0.34 -4.85 -15.75
N ARG A 80 -0.97 -4.49 -16.87
CA ARG A 80 -1.07 -3.10 -17.29
C ARG A 80 -2.29 -2.47 -16.65
N ARG A 81 -2.08 -1.39 -15.90
CA ARG A 81 -3.12 -0.66 -15.22
C ARG A 81 -3.29 0.73 -15.82
N ARG A 82 -4.53 1.18 -15.89
CA ARG A 82 -4.87 2.57 -16.17
C ARG A 82 -4.66 3.39 -14.90
N HIS A 83 -3.92 4.45 -15.01
CA HIS A 83 -3.68 5.44 -13.97
C HIS A 83 -4.28 6.76 -14.39
N PHE A 84 -4.80 7.52 -13.44
CA PHE A 84 -5.31 8.85 -13.68
C PHE A 84 -4.36 9.87 -13.05
N ASP A 85 -4.22 11.04 -13.70
CA ASP A 85 -3.52 12.21 -13.17
C ASP A 85 -4.51 13.33 -12.85
N SER A 86 -5.75 13.17 -13.27
CA SER A 86 -6.91 14.04 -13.02
C SER A 86 -8.15 13.33 -13.55
N PRO A 87 -9.35 13.89 -13.42
CA PRO A 87 -10.53 13.35 -14.07
C PRO A 87 -10.43 13.25 -15.59
N TRP A 88 -9.55 14.05 -16.21
CA TRP A 88 -9.45 14.21 -17.67
C TRP A 88 -8.12 13.70 -18.26
N SER A 89 -7.20 13.26 -17.45
CA SER A 89 -5.88 12.77 -17.88
C SER A 89 -5.63 11.38 -17.37
N GLU A 90 -5.34 10.44 -18.28
CA GLU A 90 -5.03 9.05 -17.96
C GLU A 90 -3.85 8.54 -18.78
N PHE A 91 -3.15 7.57 -18.22
CA PHE A 91 -2.08 6.83 -18.90
C PHE A 91 -2.10 5.36 -18.50
N ALA A 92 -1.54 4.49 -19.33
CA ALA A 92 -1.42 3.08 -19.02
C ALA A 92 0.04 2.74 -18.72
N ALA A 93 0.29 2.13 -17.56
CA ALA A 93 1.61 1.68 -17.16
C ALA A 93 1.57 0.23 -16.66
N GLN A 94 2.73 -0.41 -16.69
CA GLN A 94 2.90 -1.73 -16.07
C GLN A 94 2.82 -1.56 -14.55
N PHE A 95 2.11 -2.49 -13.90
CA PHE A 95 1.92 -2.46 -12.45
C PHE A 95 2.39 -3.79 -11.83
N ASN A 96 3.54 -3.73 -11.16
CA ASN A 96 4.29 -4.87 -10.69
C ASN A 96 4.01 -5.17 -9.22
N ASN A 97 2.81 -5.63 -8.88
CA ASN A 97 2.44 -5.95 -7.49
C ASN A 97 1.94 -7.40 -7.29
N SER A 98 2.12 -8.26 -8.26
CA SER A 98 1.57 -9.61 -8.21
C SER A 98 2.23 -10.52 -7.16
N ASN A 99 3.41 -10.15 -6.66
CA ASN A 99 4.20 -10.93 -5.69
C ASN A 99 4.12 -10.41 -4.23
N LYS A 100 3.21 -9.49 -3.93
CA LYS A 100 3.11 -8.84 -2.60
C LYS A 100 2.91 -9.85 -1.45
N HIS A 101 2.25 -10.97 -1.71
CA HIS A 101 2.11 -12.08 -0.76
C HIS A 101 3.44 -12.71 -0.32
N LYS A 102 4.53 -12.57 -1.12
CA LYS A 102 5.86 -13.07 -0.77
C LYS A 102 6.56 -12.27 0.32
N ILE A 103 5.94 -11.19 0.81
CA ILE A 103 6.49 -10.41 1.93
C ILE A 103 6.82 -11.27 3.14
N TYR A 104 6.04 -12.31 3.42
CA TYR A 104 6.32 -13.24 4.50
C TYR A 104 7.68 -13.95 4.35
N GLN A 105 8.14 -14.13 3.11
CA GLN A 105 9.44 -14.77 2.81
C GLN A 105 10.58 -13.74 2.80
N TYR A 106 10.32 -12.51 2.34
CA TYR A 106 11.34 -11.49 2.08
C TYR A 106 11.61 -10.55 3.26
N SER A 107 10.63 -10.37 4.13
CA SER A 107 10.83 -9.47 5.27
C SER A 107 11.98 -9.96 6.17
N PRO A 108 12.92 -9.06 6.56
CA PRO A 108 13.97 -9.37 7.51
C PRO A 108 13.55 -9.16 8.99
N PHE A 109 12.25 -9.08 9.27
CA PHE A 109 11.73 -8.75 10.59
C PHE A 109 10.87 -9.89 11.17
N GLU A 110 10.89 -10.03 12.52
CA GLU A 110 9.97 -10.91 13.24
C GLU A 110 8.52 -10.40 13.15
N GLN A 111 8.34 -9.10 13.36
CA GLN A 111 7.08 -8.40 13.21
C GLN A 111 7.22 -7.33 12.14
N THR A 112 6.34 -7.35 11.16
CA THR A 112 6.46 -6.53 9.96
C THR A 112 5.22 -5.68 9.73
N LEU A 113 5.43 -4.39 9.43
CA LEU A 113 4.46 -3.56 8.74
C LEU A 113 4.83 -3.51 7.25
N LEU A 114 4.04 -4.16 6.39
CA LEU A 114 4.12 -3.95 4.95
C LEU A 114 3.28 -2.73 4.60
N LEU A 115 3.88 -1.76 3.93
CA LEU A 115 3.21 -0.54 3.46
C LEU A 115 3.29 -0.43 1.94
N ASP A 116 2.24 0.11 1.32
CA ASP A 116 2.35 0.60 -0.05
C ASP A 116 3.23 1.85 -0.10
N ILE A 117 3.98 1.99 -1.18
CA ILE A 117 4.92 3.11 -1.37
C ILE A 117 4.26 4.49 -1.45
N ASP A 118 2.97 4.51 -1.64
CA ASP A 118 2.10 5.69 -1.68
C ASP A 118 1.22 5.82 -0.42
N TYR A 119 1.51 5.03 0.61
CA TYR A 119 0.96 5.22 1.95
C TYR A 119 1.94 6.04 2.80
N ILE A 120 1.55 7.26 3.11
CA ILE A 120 2.38 8.22 3.83
C ILE A 120 2.02 8.21 5.31
N VAL A 121 2.95 7.70 6.10
CA VAL A 121 2.84 7.62 7.56
C VAL A 121 3.20 8.99 8.15
N LYS A 122 2.21 9.70 8.67
CA LYS A 122 2.36 11.04 9.29
C LYS A 122 2.19 10.99 10.81
N THR A 123 1.82 9.83 11.33
CA THR A 123 1.55 9.60 12.77
C THR A 123 2.27 8.35 13.26
N ASP A 124 2.21 8.10 14.55
CA ASP A 124 2.70 6.88 15.19
C ASP A 124 1.60 5.82 15.41
N ALA A 125 0.40 6.05 14.85
CA ALA A 125 -0.78 5.23 15.10
C ALA A 125 -0.59 3.74 14.78
N LEU A 126 0.28 3.41 13.82
CA LEU A 126 0.56 2.02 13.45
C LEU A 126 1.42 1.26 14.48
N LEU A 127 2.12 1.97 15.40
CA LEU A 127 2.99 1.31 16.39
C LEU A 127 2.21 0.40 17.34
N LYS A 128 0.95 0.75 17.67
CA LYS A 128 0.12 -0.05 18.58
C LYS A 128 -0.12 -1.49 18.10
N TYR A 129 -0.01 -1.74 16.79
CA TYR A 129 -0.27 -3.07 16.22
C TYR A 129 0.88 -4.06 16.42
N PHE A 130 2.05 -3.58 16.79
CA PHE A 130 3.13 -4.46 17.22
C PHE A 130 2.87 -5.13 18.58
N ASP A 131 1.88 -4.65 19.32
CA ASP A 131 1.40 -5.25 20.57
C ASP A 131 0.04 -5.94 20.38
N SER A 132 -0.40 -6.14 19.11
CA SER A 132 -1.65 -6.82 18.78
C SER A 132 -1.62 -8.29 19.21
N THR A 133 -2.78 -8.78 19.67
CA THR A 133 -3.01 -10.22 19.90
C THR A 133 -3.33 -10.95 18.60
N HIS A 134 -3.62 -10.24 17.52
CA HIS A 134 -3.87 -10.81 16.21
C HIS A 134 -2.56 -10.92 15.43
N PRO A 135 -2.21 -12.11 14.91
CA PRO A 135 -0.96 -12.31 14.17
C PRO A 135 -0.93 -11.60 12.82
N VAL A 136 -2.08 -11.25 12.26
CA VAL A 136 -2.21 -10.42 11.04
C VAL A 136 -3.28 -9.36 11.27
N CYS A 137 -2.98 -8.10 10.90
CA CYS A 137 -3.95 -7.01 10.91
C CYS A 137 -3.96 -6.26 9.57
N MET A 138 -5.13 -5.85 9.13
CA MET A 138 -5.33 -5.03 7.92
C MET A 138 -6.49 -4.05 8.10
N PHE A 139 -6.58 -3.06 7.20
CA PHE A 139 -7.75 -2.20 7.12
C PHE A 139 -8.92 -2.92 6.45
N ASP A 140 -10.07 -2.86 7.08
CA ASP A 140 -11.34 -3.31 6.53
C ASP A 140 -12.31 -2.14 6.28
N ASN A 141 -11.85 -0.93 6.54
CA ASN A 141 -12.63 0.30 6.40
C ASN A 141 -11.76 1.41 5.78
N ALA A 142 -12.37 2.20 4.90
CA ALA A 142 -11.71 3.30 4.21
C ALA A 142 -12.60 4.54 4.19
N LEU A 143 -11.99 5.71 4.18
CA LEU A 143 -12.63 7.00 3.95
C LEU A 143 -11.94 7.72 2.79
N THR A 144 -12.68 8.56 2.09
CA THR A 144 -12.10 9.53 1.17
C THR A 144 -11.38 10.64 1.93
N ILE A 145 -10.59 11.48 1.24
CA ILE A 145 -9.97 12.68 1.85
C ILE A 145 -11.01 13.70 2.35
N ARG A 146 -12.29 13.51 2.01
CA ARG A 146 -13.44 14.29 2.53
C ARG A 146 -14.06 13.68 3.79
N ASN A 147 -13.49 12.60 4.33
CA ASN A 147 -14.06 11.79 5.42
C ASN A 147 -15.43 11.17 5.09
N GLU A 148 -15.64 10.84 3.84
CA GLU A 148 -16.84 10.17 3.35
C GLU A 148 -16.55 8.70 3.05
N LEU A 149 -17.56 7.85 3.17
CA LEU A 149 -17.45 6.46 2.73
C LEU A 149 -17.22 6.41 1.20
N PRO A 150 -16.27 5.60 0.73
CA PRO A 150 -16.07 5.41 -0.70
C PRO A 150 -17.26 4.69 -1.34
N LEU A 151 -17.29 4.63 -2.66
CA LEU A 151 -18.32 3.92 -3.41
C LEU A 151 -18.32 2.42 -3.06
N LEU A 152 -19.46 1.77 -3.23
CA LEU A 152 -19.63 0.33 -2.93
C LEU A 152 -18.55 -0.58 -3.52
N PRO A 153 -18.08 -0.40 -4.79
CA PRO A 153 -17.01 -1.24 -5.35
C PRO A 153 -15.65 -1.13 -4.65
N GLU A 154 -15.46 -0.12 -3.80
CA GLU A 154 -14.28 0.02 -2.95
C GLU A 154 -14.47 -0.52 -1.54
N ARG A 155 -15.70 -0.94 -1.19
CA ARG A 155 -16.07 -1.47 0.12
C ARG A 155 -16.34 -2.97 0.11
N PHE A 156 -16.78 -3.49 -1.02
CA PHE A 156 -17.14 -4.89 -1.21
C PHE A 156 -16.55 -5.44 -2.50
N LEU A 157 -16.28 -6.73 -2.50
CA LEU A 157 -15.83 -7.44 -3.68
C LEU A 157 -17.03 -7.70 -4.59
N TYR A 158 -17.35 -6.71 -5.42
CA TYR A 158 -18.42 -6.71 -6.41
C TYR A 158 -19.72 -7.37 -5.87
N ASP A 159 -20.46 -8.11 -6.70
CA ASP A 159 -21.76 -8.71 -6.38
C ASP A 159 -21.66 -9.91 -5.40
N ALA A 160 -20.45 -10.41 -5.12
CA ALA A 160 -20.27 -11.49 -4.16
C ALA A 160 -20.58 -11.09 -2.71
N GLY A 161 -20.63 -9.78 -2.45
CA GLY A 161 -21.03 -9.23 -1.14
C GLY A 161 -19.96 -9.33 -0.05
N ILE A 162 -18.83 -10.00 -0.29
CA ILE A 162 -17.77 -10.09 0.71
C ILE A 162 -17.08 -8.76 0.92
N LYS A 163 -16.71 -8.48 2.15
CA LYS A 163 -16.05 -7.25 2.56
C LYS A 163 -14.68 -7.11 1.91
N MET A 164 -14.34 -5.89 1.48
CA MET A 164 -13.02 -5.56 0.98
C MET A 164 -12.05 -5.38 2.14
N TRP A 165 -10.90 -6.06 2.06
CA TRP A 165 -9.74 -5.82 2.90
C TRP A 165 -8.65 -5.12 2.09
N TRP A 166 -8.02 -4.11 2.68
CA TRP A 166 -7.04 -3.28 2.02
C TRP A 166 -5.63 -3.79 2.30
N SER A 167 -4.95 -4.24 1.27
CA SER A 167 -3.56 -4.67 1.36
C SER A 167 -2.54 -3.52 1.40
N THR A 168 -3.02 -2.28 1.44
CA THR A 168 -2.20 -1.06 1.52
C THR A 168 -1.30 -1.04 2.75
N VAL A 169 -1.83 -1.50 3.88
CA VAL A 169 -1.07 -1.72 5.13
C VAL A 169 -1.40 -3.12 5.64
N VAL A 170 -0.36 -3.92 5.87
CA VAL A 170 -0.49 -5.26 6.44
C VAL A 170 0.51 -5.40 7.58
N TYR A 171 0.02 -5.55 8.80
CA TYR A 171 0.84 -6.00 9.92
C TYR A 171 0.82 -7.52 9.97
N PHE A 172 1.96 -8.14 10.25
CA PHE A 172 2.03 -9.58 10.52
C PHE A 172 3.25 -9.94 11.40
N ASP A 173 3.12 -11.06 12.11
CA ASP A 173 4.20 -11.73 12.82
C ASP A 173 4.66 -13.01 12.10
N ARG A 174 5.57 -13.76 12.71
CA ARG A 174 6.11 -15.03 12.16
C ARG A 174 5.38 -16.28 12.66
N SER A 175 4.15 -16.16 13.17
CA SER A 175 3.35 -17.29 13.62
C SER A 175 2.96 -18.23 12.48
N ASP A 176 2.61 -19.47 12.82
CA ASP A 176 2.07 -20.45 11.88
C ASP A 176 0.76 -19.97 11.24
N TRP A 177 -0.02 -19.20 11.98
CA TRP A 177 -1.25 -18.62 11.44
C TRP A 177 -0.97 -17.56 10.37
N SER A 178 0.01 -16.68 10.60
CA SER A 178 0.46 -15.73 9.58
C SER A 178 0.96 -16.45 8.34
N LYS A 179 1.72 -17.52 8.55
CA LYS A 179 2.17 -18.36 7.42
C LYS A 179 0.99 -18.92 6.63
N LEU A 180 -0.02 -19.48 7.30
CA LEU A 180 -1.23 -20.00 6.65
C LEU A 180 -1.97 -18.91 5.88
N PHE A 181 -2.05 -17.69 6.44
CA PHE A 181 -2.66 -16.55 5.74
C PHE A 181 -1.92 -16.22 4.44
N PHE A 182 -0.60 -16.10 4.48
CA PHE A 182 0.19 -15.78 3.28
C PHE A 182 0.22 -16.91 2.26
N ASP A 183 0.21 -18.18 2.69
CA ASP A 183 0.07 -19.32 1.82
C ASP A 183 -1.30 -19.33 1.11
N THR A 184 -2.37 -18.98 1.83
CA THR A 184 -3.72 -18.87 1.27
C THR A 184 -3.80 -17.69 0.29
N TRP A 185 -3.22 -16.54 0.63
CA TRP A 185 -3.13 -15.39 -0.27
C TRP A 185 -2.37 -15.75 -1.56
N ALA A 186 -1.21 -16.43 -1.45
CA ALA A 186 -0.47 -16.92 -2.59
C ALA A 186 -1.31 -17.85 -3.47
N HIS A 187 -2.02 -18.81 -2.85
CA HIS A 187 -2.92 -19.73 -3.57
C HIS A 187 -4.00 -18.98 -4.35
N VAL A 188 -4.64 -17.97 -3.74
CA VAL A 188 -5.65 -17.15 -4.44
C VAL A 188 -5.01 -16.35 -5.58
N ALA A 189 -3.84 -15.77 -5.37
CA ALA A 189 -3.13 -15.01 -6.40
C ALA A 189 -2.71 -15.87 -7.59
N ASP A 190 -2.26 -17.10 -7.34
CA ASP A 190 -1.86 -18.04 -8.39
C ASP A 190 -3.06 -18.59 -9.18
N ASN A 191 -4.23 -18.67 -8.55
CA ASN A 191 -5.48 -19.15 -9.14
C ASN A 191 -6.48 -18.00 -9.36
N TYR A 192 -6.00 -16.79 -9.67
CA TYR A 192 -6.81 -15.57 -9.71
C TYR A 192 -8.01 -15.66 -10.67
N GLU A 193 -7.84 -16.25 -11.85
CA GLU A 193 -8.94 -16.41 -12.83
C GLU A 193 -10.05 -17.33 -12.32
N PHE A 194 -9.70 -18.41 -11.61
CA PHE A 194 -10.67 -19.28 -10.96
C PHE A 194 -11.49 -18.52 -9.91
N TYR A 195 -10.82 -17.75 -9.06
CA TYR A 195 -11.50 -16.96 -8.03
C TYR A 195 -12.28 -15.79 -8.62
N GLN A 196 -11.82 -15.19 -9.72
CA GLN A 196 -12.59 -14.21 -10.47
C GLN A 196 -13.93 -14.77 -10.92
N TYR A 197 -13.93 -15.96 -11.47
CA TYR A 197 -15.16 -16.65 -11.89
C TYR A 197 -16.04 -17.00 -10.68
N LEU A 198 -15.47 -17.56 -9.64
CA LEU A 198 -16.21 -18.01 -8.44
C LEU A 198 -16.90 -16.84 -7.71
N TYR A 199 -16.21 -15.71 -7.58
CA TYR A 199 -16.71 -14.51 -6.90
C TYR A 199 -17.36 -13.50 -7.86
N ASN A 200 -17.47 -13.84 -9.13
CA ASN A 200 -18.17 -13.07 -10.17
C ASN A 200 -17.78 -11.59 -10.27
N PHE A 201 -16.49 -11.25 -10.11
CA PHE A 201 -16.06 -9.87 -10.30
C PHE A 201 -15.59 -9.62 -11.75
N PRO A 202 -15.98 -8.47 -12.38
CA PRO A 202 -15.88 -8.30 -13.84
C PRO A 202 -14.44 -8.03 -14.33
N SER A 203 -13.56 -7.56 -13.45
CA SER A 203 -12.22 -7.13 -13.85
C SER A 203 -11.27 -8.30 -14.02
N LYS A 204 -10.72 -8.47 -15.23
CA LYS A 204 -9.58 -9.38 -15.47
C LYS A 204 -8.27 -8.83 -14.93
N LEU A 205 -8.24 -7.56 -14.54
CA LEU A 205 -7.07 -6.93 -13.96
C LEU A 205 -6.79 -7.53 -12.58
N PHE A 206 -5.57 -8.02 -12.40
CA PHE A 206 -5.13 -8.52 -11.10
C PHE A 206 -5.17 -7.42 -10.03
N ARG A 207 -5.88 -7.69 -8.94
CA ARG A 207 -5.98 -6.80 -7.78
C ARG A 207 -5.60 -7.56 -6.51
N THR A 208 -4.57 -7.06 -5.86
CA THR A 208 -4.06 -7.62 -4.59
C THR A 208 -5.12 -7.61 -3.50
N ASP A 209 -5.90 -6.52 -3.39
CA ASP A 209 -6.98 -6.41 -2.39
C ASP A 209 -8.06 -7.48 -2.58
N TYR A 210 -8.35 -7.87 -3.82
CA TYR A 210 -9.28 -8.97 -4.09
C TYR A 210 -8.72 -10.31 -3.60
N CYS A 211 -7.43 -10.59 -3.89
CA CYS A 211 -6.79 -11.80 -3.42
C CYS A 211 -6.81 -11.90 -1.89
N VAL A 212 -6.48 -10.80 -1.21
CA VAL A 212 -6.49 -10.73 0.25
C VAL A 212 -7.90 -10.92 0.81
N SER A 213 -8.90 -10.22 0.26
CA SER A 213 -10.30 -10.33 0.73
C SER A 213 -10.83 -11.76 0.58
N ILE A 214 -10.51 -12.42 -0.53
CA ILE A 214 -10.87 -13.82 -0.76
C ILE A 214 -10.13 -14.74 0.21
N ALA A 215 -8.83 -14.52 0.45
CA ALA A 215 -8.06 -15.32 1.41
C ALA A 215 -8.65 -15.21 2.82
N VAL A 216 -9.02 -14.01 3.26
CA VAL A 216 -9.72 -13.78 4.55
C VAL A 216 -11.03 -14.54 4.60
N HIS A 217 -11.84 -14.48 3.55
CA HIS A 217 -13.13 -15.16 3.48
C HIS A 217 -12.97 -16.69 3.53
N ILE A 218 -11.96 -17.25 2.85
CA ILE A 218 -11.64 -18.68 2.90
C ILE A 218 -11.26 -19.10 4.34
N LEU A 219 -10.34 -18.35 4.97
CA LEU A 219 -9.86 -18.62 6.33
C LEU A 219 -10.96 -18.44 7.39
N GLY A 220 -11.92 -17.56 7.13
CA GLY A 220 -13.14 -17.40 7.93
C GLY A 220 -14.18 -18.49 7.72
N GLY A 221 -13.88 -19.57 7.00
CA GLY A 221 -14.81 -20.66 6.71
C GLY A 221 -15.91 -20.27 5.73
N MET A 222 -15.65 -19.32 4.85
CA MET A 222 -16.60 -18.75 3.87
C MET A 222 -17.82 -18.09 4.52
N GLN A 223 -17.61 -17.47 5.68
CA GLN A 223 -18.65 -16.74 6.43
C GLN A 223 -18.19 -15.32 6.73
N GLU A 224 -19.05 -14.34 6.47
CA GLU A 224 -18.74 -12.93 6.74
C GLU A 224 -18.60 -12.58 8.23
N THR A 225 -19.26 -13.36 9.09
CA THR A 225 -19.30 -13.10 10.53
C THR A 225 -18.08 -13.65 11.29
N GLN A 226 -17.28 -14.50 10.66
CA GLN A 226 -16.07 -15.04 11.25
C GLN A 226 -14.85 -14.39 10.62
N VAL A 227 -14.30 -13.41 11.31
CA VAL A 227 -13.08 -12.73 10.89
C VAL A 227 -11.89 -13.37 11.58
N SER A 228 -10.99 -13.94 10.79
CA SER A 228 -9.77 -14.57 11.29
C SER A 228 -8.61 -13.58 11.47
N LEU A 229 -8.82 -12.31 11.15
CA LEU A 229 -7.82 -11.24 11.21
C LEU A 229 -8.19 -10.19 12.24
N GLY A 230 -7.16 -9.48 12.73
CA GLY A 230 -7.34 -8.18 13.36
C GLY A 230 -7.61 -7.10 12.31
N ASN A 231 -8.46 -6.14 12.63
CA ASN A 231 -8.57 -4.92 11.86
C ASN A 231 -7.75 -3.80 12.51
N PHE A 232 -7.45 -2.75 11.76
CA PHE A 232 -6.88 -1.54 12.32
C PHE A 232 -8.01 -0.69 12.92
N ASP A 233 -8.52 -1.16 14.08
CA ASP A 233 -9.63 -0.55 14.80
C ASP A 233 -9.46 0.95 14.99
N ASP A 234 -10.57 1.67 15.01
CA ASP A 234 -10.67 3.10 15.29
C ASP A 234 -10.06 4.07 14.26
N THR A 235 -9.31 3.57 13.27
CA THR A 235 -8.67 4.46 12.29
C THR A 235 -8.88 3.91 10.89
N PRO A 236 -9.84 4.41 10.11
CA PRO A 236 -10.00 4.01 8.72
C PRO A 236 -8.78 4.47 7.89
N ILE A 237 -8.45 3.72 6.84
CA ILE A 237 -7.49 4.22 5.86
C ILE A 237 -8.10 5.42 5.14
N VAL A 238 -7.34 6.52 5.06
CA VAL A 238 -7.78 7.70 4.30
C VAL A 238 -7.19 7.63 2.89
N ASN A 239 -8.06 7.50 1.91
CA ASN A 239 -7.70 7.37 0.50
C ASN A 239 -7.87 8.69 -0.25
N MET A 240 -6.79 9.18 -0.83
CA MET A 240 -6.82 10.11 -1.94
C MET A 240 -7.03 9.34 -3.23
N SER A 241 -8.12 9.59 -3.95
CA SER A 241 -8.43 8.86 -5.19
C SER A 241 -7.43 9.19 -6.31
N GLN A 242 -7.40 8.39 -7.36
CA GLN A 242 -6.54 8.66 -8.52
C GLN A 242 -6.94 9.92 -9.29
N LYS A 243 -8.17 10.42 -9.11
CA LYS A 243 -8.67 11.64 -9.77
C LYS A 243 -8.46 12.90 -8.91
N ASP A 244 -8.15 12.74 -7.64
CA ASP A 244 -7.82 13.85 -6.73
C ASP A 244 -6.41 14.38 -7.01
N ASP A 245 -6.11 15.60 -6.56
CA ASP A 245 -4.79 16.22 -6.75
C ASP A 245 -4.24 16.82 -5.45
N ILE A 246 -2.91 16.94 -5.37
CA ILE A 246 -2.20 17.62 -4.29
C ILE A 246 -1.80 19.01 -4.81
N ILE A 247 -2.37 20.07 -4.24
CA ILE A 247 -2.04 21.44 -4.59
C ILE A 247 -0.81 21.90 -3.83
N GLU A 248 -0.75 21.57 -2.55
CA GLU A 248 0.29 22.05 -1.66
C GLU A 248 0.59 21.02 -0.57
N ALA A 249 1.88 20.76 -0.36
CA ALA A 249 2.38 19.89 0.69
C ALA A 249 3.56 20.58 1.39
N ASN A 250 3.29 21.75 2.00
CA ASN A 250 4.31 22.62 2.57
C ASN A 250 4.80 22.16 3.93
N ASP A 251 3.98 21.43 4.66
CA ASP A 251 4.31 20.88 5.95
C ASP A 251 4.06 19.35 5.94
N ILE A 252 4.86 18.64 6.71
CA ILE A 252 4.66 17.22 6.99
C ILE A 252 3.25 16.95 7.56
N ASN A 253 2.68 17.91 8.27
CA ASN A 253 1.41 17.75 8.98
C ASN A 253 0.19 18.24 8.21
N GLU A 254 0.36 19.06 7.18
CA GLU A 254 -0.77 19.72 6.50
C GLU A 254 -0.59 19.74 4.99
N TRP A 255 -1.57 19.18 4.29
CA TRP A 255 -1.62 19.19 2.84
C TRP A 255 -2.92 19.84 2.37
N ILE A 256 -2.84 20.64 1.31
CA ILE A 256 -3.99 21.20 0.60
C ILE A 256 -4.19 20.36 -0.66
N MET A 257 -5.37 19.79 -0.80
CA MET A 257 -5.73 18.84 -1.85
C MET A 257 -7.02 19.28 -2.54
N ILE A 258 -7.20 18.84 -3.77
CA ILE A 258 -8.47 18.88 -4.47
C ILE A 258 -9.08 17.48 -4.46
N ALA A 259 -10.25 17.37 -3.83
CA ALA A 259 -11.08 16.18 -3.94
C ALA A 259 -12.00 16.31 -5.15
N HIS A 260 -11.99 15.31 -6.00
CA HIS A 260 -12.93 15.20 -7.12
C HIS A 260 -14.21 14.53 -6.63
N ASP A 261 -15.35 15.16 -6.89
CA ASP A 261 -16.64 14.60 -6.49
C ASP A 261 -16.99 13.39 -7.35
N GLN A 262 -17.21 12.25 -6.72
CA GLN A 262 -17.50 10.99 -7.41
C GLN A 262 -18.90 10.94 -8.04
N LYS A 263 -19.81 11.80 -7.60
CA LYS A 263 -21.20 11.88 -8.10
C LYS A 263 -21.39 12.99 -9.10
N GLU A 264 -20.69 14.12 -8.89
CA GLU A 264 -20.73 15.30 -9.73
C GLU A 264 -19.35 15.54 -10.33
N GLU A 265 -18.98 14.81 -11.39
CA GLU A 265 -17.62 14.77 -11.96
C GLU A 265 -17.01 16.14 -12.34
N TRP A 266 -17.81 17.17 -12.48
CA TRP A 266 -17.37 18.54 -12.74
C TRP A 266 -17.01 19.33 -11.48
N LYS A 267 -17.33 18.81 -10.28
CA LYS A 267 -17.16 19.49 -9.02
C LYS A 267 -15.86 19.10 -8.35
N ASN A 268 -15.03 20.10 -8.10
CA ASN A 268 -13.80 19.96 -7.33
C ASN A 268 -13.95 20.68 -5.98
N ILE A 269 -13.49 20.04 -4.93
CA ILE A 269 -13.61 20.56 -3.56
C ILE A 269 -12.21 20.68 -2.97
N LEU A 270 -11.87 21.88 -2.50
CA LEU A 270 -10.63 22.10 -1.77
C LEU A 270 -10.74 21.47 -0.37
N VAL A 271 -9.78 20.62 -0.04
CA VAL A 271 -9.72 19.89 1.22
C VAL A 271 -8.38 20.14 1.90
N LYS A 272 -8.43 20.39 3.20
CA LYS A 272 -7.26 20.45 4.06
C LYS A 272 -7.12 19.13 4.80
N VAL A 273 -6.02 18.40 4.53
CA VAL A 273 -5.70 17.14 5.17
C VAL A 273 -4.63 17.38 6.23
N GLY A 274 -5.00 17.18 7.50
CA GLY A 274 -4.14 17.41 8.65
C GLY A 274 -3.13 16.29 8.93
N LYS A 275 -2.68 16.23 10.17
CA LYS A 275 -1.76 15.18 10.64
C LYS A 275 -2.51 13.85 10.77
N GLN A 276 -2.66 13.14 9.65
CA GLN A 276 -3.19 11.78 9.58
C GLN A 276 -2.48 11.01 8.48
N ASP A 277 -2.36 9.72 8.63
CA ASP A 277 -1.80 8.84 7.61
C ASP A 277 -2.70 8.82 6.38
N ILE A 278 -2.11 8.78 5.19
CA ILE A 278 -2.85 8.92 3.94
C ILE A 278 -2.31 8.01 2.83
N HIS A 279 -3.22 7.37 2.11
CA HIS A 279 -2.92 6.60 0.92
C HIS A 279 -3.14 7.46 -0.34
N VAL A 280 -2.07 7.79 -1.04
CA VAL A 280 -2.07 8.70 -2.20
C VAL A 280 -2.15 7.89 -3.49
N MET A 281 -3.34 7.54 -3.96
CA MET A 281 -3.49 6.69 -5.14
C MET A 281 -3.13 7.39 -6.46
N ASN A 282 -3.17 8.75 -6.53
CA ASN A 282 -2.67 9.49 -7.68
C ASN A 282 -1.14 9.59 -7.65
N LYS A 283 -0.48 8.68 -8.37
CA LYS A 283 0.98 8.57 -8.40
C LYS A 283 1.65 9.82 -8.99
N ARG A 284 1.05 10.44 -10.02
CA ARG A 284 1.61 11.65 -10.64
C ARG A 284 1.52 12.86 -9.72
N ALA A 285 0.40 13.01 -9.00
CA ALA A 285 0.27 14.03 -7.98
C ALA A 285 1.32 13.84 -6.87
N PHE A 286 1.56 12.60 -6.46
CA PHE A 286 2.61 12.30 -5.49
C PHE A 286 4.01 12.63 -6.03
N GLU A 287 4.36 12.20 -7.25
CA GLU A 287 5.65 12.53 -7.88
C GLU A 287 5.92 14.04 -7.90
N ARG A 288 4.91 14.86 -8.21
CA ARG A 288 5.03 16.32 -8.28
C ARG A 288 5.44 16.96 -6.96
N VAL A 289 4.99 16.40 -5.84
CA VAL A 289 5.24 16.99 -4.51
C VAL A 289 6.45 16.39 -3.79
N ILE A 290 7.01 15.26 -4.26
CA ILE A 290 8.18 14.61 -3.66
C ILE A 290 9.33 15.59 -3.39
N PRO A 291 9.78 16.46 -4.34
CA PRO A 291 10.89 17.37 -4.07
C PRO A 291 10.63 18.24 -2.84
N LYS A 292 9.45 18.80 -2.74
CA LYS A 292 9.04 19.65 -1.60
C LYS A 292 8.96 18.87 -0.29
N LEU A 293 8.39 17.67 -0.32
CA LEU A 293 8.31 16.79 0.85
C LEU A 293 9.70 16.41 1.36
N MET A 294 10.63 16.10 0.45
CA MET A 294 12.00 15.77 0.81
C MET A 294 12.76 16.95 1.40
N GLU A 295 12.55 18.18 0.92
CA GLU A 295 13.10 19.39 1.54
C GLU A 295 12.59 19.54 2.99
N THR A 296 11.28 19.43 3.19
CA THR A 296 10.63 19.54 4.51
C THR A 296 11.09 18.46 5.49
N LEU A 297 11.38 17.25 4.99
CA LEU A 297 11.88 16.16 5.82
C LEU A 297 13.36 16.28 6.20
N ASN A 298 14.14 17.09 5.47
CA ASN A 298 15.57 17.32 5.71
C ASN A 298 15.85 18.51 6.64
N GLY A 299 14.88 19.43 6.79
CA GLY A 299 14.94 20.58 7.73
C GLY A 299 14.44 20.21 9.10
#